data_43f9c61de804fe09dadcf0787755fa21
#
_entry.id   43f9c61de804fe09dadcf0787755fa21
#
_cell.length_a   1.000
_cell.length_b   1.000
_cell.length_c   1.000
_cell.angle_alpha   90.00
_cell.angle_beta   90.00
_cell.angle_gamma   90.00
#
_symmetry.space_group_name_H-M   'P 1'
#
loop_
_entity.id
_entity.type
_entity.pdbx_description
1 polymer ?
#
loop_
_entity_poly.entity_id
_entity_poly.type
_entity_poly.pdbx_seq_one_letter_code
_entity_poly.pdbx_strand_id
1 'polypeptide(L)'
;MEVYNDYNSNLTNLFFCVKERPLALITELGFLPLNSRDDFDAIYRQLKCEEFDDEYLAIELELADKYFSPLHAKAIKALLLKRAQRGNVRRAANYYKLIRYSFSGAGKSFGGKPCNIRNFFADIWRCSRRLENVVIENKDFESLLAQYDRPDAFFYCDPPYYNAECYEVEFTARS
;
A
#
# COMPACT_ATOMS: atom_id res chain seq x y z
N MET A 1 8.09 -19.81 -5.36
CA MET A 1 8.09 -18.47 -4.73
C MET A 1 7.29 -17.54 -5.63
N GLU A 2 6.38 -16.75 -5.10
CA GLU A 2 5.58 -15.78 -5.84
C GLU A 2 6.06 -14.36 -5.46
N VAL A 3 6.21 -13.50 -6.48
CA VAL A 3 6.65 -12.12 -6.30
C VAL A 3 5.65 -11.20 -7.01
N TYR A 4 5.18 -10.19 -6.31
CA TYR A 4 4.40 -9.08 -6.87
C TYR A 4 5.29 -7.84 -6.90
N ASN A 5 5.35 -7.18 -8.04
CA ASN A 5 6.08 -5.94 -8.20
C ASN A 5 5.23 -4.89 -8.90
N ASP A 6 5.32 -3.68 -8.43
CA ASP A 6 4.76 -2.51 -9.11
C ASP A 6 5.68 -1.31 -8.91
N TYR A 7 5.76 -0.46 -9.91
CA TYR A 7 6.56 0.77 -9.84
C TYR A 7 5.86 1.84 -8.99
N ASN A 8 4.52 1.82 -8.91
CA ASN A 8 3.74 2.73 -8.09
C ASN A 8 3.94 2.44 -6.60
N SER A 9 4.71 3.29 -5.93
CA SER A 9 5.04 3.15 -4.51
C SER A 9 3.83 3.24 -3.58
N ASN A 10 2.74 3.93 -3.98
CA ASN A 10 1.50 3.96 -3.20
C ASN A 10 0.79 2.61 -3.24
N LEU A 11 0.78 1.97 -4.40
CA LEU A 11 0.15 0.66 -4.58
C LEU A 11 0.93 -0.43 -3.84
N THR A 12 2.24 -0.44 -3.96
CA THR A 12 3.09 -1.41 -3.23
C THR A 12 3.03 -1.20 -1.72
N ASN A 13 2.99 0.05 -1.24
CA ASN A 13 2.76 0.37 0.16
C ASN A 13 1.39 -0.15 0.65
N LEU A 14 0.34 -0.01 -0.16
CA LEU A 14 -0.99 -0.56 0.17
C LEU A 14 -0.92 -2.08 0.31
N PHE A 15 -0.38 -2.81 -0.68
CA PHE A 15 -0.26 -4.26 -0.61
C PHE A 15 0.61 -4.72 0.56
N PHE A 16 1.68 -3.98 0.86
CA PHE A 16 2.50 -4.27 2.03
C PHE A 16 1.71 -4.12 3.34
N CYS A 17 0.93 -3.04 3.50
CA CYS A 17 0.09 -2.84 4.69
C CYS A 17 -1.05 -3.88 4.77
N VAL A 18 -1.65 -4.26 3.64
CA VAL A 18 -2.63 -5.35 3.60
C VAL A 18 -2.02 -6.66 4.08
N LYS A 19 -0.78 -6.97 3.69
CA LYS A 19 -0.07 -8.18 4.10
C LYS A 19 0.34 -8.16 5.57
N GLU A 20 1.05 -7.11 6.00
CA GLU A 20 1.78 -7.10 7.26
C GLU A 20 1.05 -6.38 8.41
N ARG A 21 0.13 -5.47 8.09
CA ARG A 21 -0.55 -4.60 9.06
C ARG A 21 -2.08 -4.50 8.80
N PRO A 22 -2.79 -5.61 8.49
CA PRO A 22 -4.19 -5.55 8.06
C PRO A 22 -5.13 -4.95 9.11
N LEU A 23 -4.91 -5.21 10.39
CA LEU A 23 -5.74 -4.66 11.47
C LEU A 23 -5.58 -3.14 11.58
N ALA A 24 -4.36 -2.62 11.54
CA ALA A 24 -4.09 -1.19 11.56
C ALA A 24 -4.72 -0.50 10.34
N LEU A 25 -4.58 -1.10 9.15
CA LEU A 25 -5.19 -0.59 7.92
C LEU A 25 -6.73 -0.54 8.01
N ILE A 26 -7.38 -1.60 8.48
CA ILE A 26 -8.84 -1.65 8.67
C ILE A 26 -9.28 -0.59 9.67
N THR A 27 -8.54 -0.41 10.77
CA THR A 27 -8.82 0.61 11.78
C THR A 27 -8.76 2.01 11.16
N GLU A 28 -7.69 2.34 10.46
CA GLU A 28 -7.52 3.64 9.78
C GLU A 28 -8.60 3.88 8.71
N LEU A 29 -8.98 2.87 7.96
CA LEU A 29 -10.06 2.95 6.99
C LEU A 29 -11.43 3.18 7.65
N GLY A 30 -11.61 2.72 8.89
CA GLY A 30 -12.81 2.94 9.68
C GLY A 30 -13.01 4.37 10.16
N PHE A 31 -11.93 5.15 10.24
CA PHE A 31 -11.94 6.57 10.59
C PHE A 31 -12.14 7.44 9.35
N LEU A 32 -12.80 8.60 9.54
CA LEU A 32 -12.96 9.64 8.54
C LEU A 32 -13.33 9.07 7.16
N PRO A 33 -14.55 8.54 6.99
CA PRO A 33 -15.03 8.15 5.67
C PRO A 33 -14.99 9.38 4.76
N LEU A 34 -14.49 9.20 3.54
CA LEU A 34 -14.45 10.26 2.54
C LEU A 34 -15.88 10.56 2.09
N ASN A 35 -16.35 11.80 2.29
CA ASN A 35 -17.73 12.19 2.03
C ASN A 35 -17.87 13.32 1.02
N SER A 36 -16.78 13.98 0.67
CA SER A 36 -16.82 15.18 -0.18
C SER A 36 -15.69 15.18 -1.22
N ARG A 37 -15.84 16.06 -2.21
CA ARG A 37 -14.78 16.35 -3.18
C ARG A 37 -13.56 16.99 -2.48
N ASP A 38 -13.81 17.87 -1.51
CA ASP A 38 -12.74 18.55 -0.78
C ASP A 38 -11.85 17.56 0.00
N ASP A 39 -12.47 16.53 0.63
CA ASP A 39 -11.74 15.45 1.28
C ASP A 39 -10.89 14.65 0.27
N PHE A 40 -11.47 14.38 -0.91
CA PHE A 40 -10.76 13.67 -1.98
C PHE A 40 -9.53 14.47 -2.45
N ASP A 41 -9.70 15.76 -2.70
CA ASP A 41 -8.64 16.64 -3.16
C ASP A 41 -7.55 16.83 -2.09
N ALA A 42 -7.93 16.85 -0.80
CA ALA A 42 -7.01 16.90 0.32
C ALA A 42 -6.14 15.62 0.38
N ILE A 43 -6.77 14.45 0.30
CA ILE A 43 -6.07 13.16 0.26
C ILE A 43 -5.15 13.06 -0.96
N TYR A 44 -5.62 13.49 -2.13
CA TYR A 44 -4.83 13.48 -3.36
C TYR A 44 -3.56 14.33 -3.23
N ARG A 45 -3.68 15.55 -2.65
CA ARG A 45 -2.54 16.42 -2.38
C ARG A 45 -1.57 15.82 -1.38
N GLN A 46 -2.08 15.22 -0.29
CA GLN A 46 -1.26 14.59 0.74
C GLN A 46 -0.44 13.43 0.17
N LEU A 47 -1.03 12.61 -0.70
CA LEU A 47 -0.31 11.49 -1.35
C LEU A 47 0.83 11.93 -2.25
N LYS A 48 0.80 13.19 -2.73
CA LYS A 48 1.89 13.78 -3.54
C LYS A 48 3.03 14.38 -2.71
N CYS A 49 2.79 14.70 -1.44
CA CYS A 49 3.79 15.36 -0.57
C CYS A 49 4.84 14.41 0.01
N GLU A 50 4.68 13.09 -0.12
CA GLU A 50 5.59 12.01 0.33
C GLU A 50 5.95 12.01 1.84
N GLU A 51 5.46 12.96 2.63
CA GLU A 51 5.64 13.02 4.08
C GLU A 51 4.44 12.39 4.79
N PHE A 52 4.67 11.30 5.51
CA PHE A 52 3.62 10.57 6.21
C PHE A 52 4.04 10.26 7.64
N ASP A 53 3.27 10.74 8.60
CA ASP A 53 3.37 10.32 9.99
C ASP A 53 2.76 8.93 10.18
N ASP A 54 3.42 8.09 10.98
CA ASP A 54 2.90 6.77 11.36
C ASP A 54 2.51 6.74 12.84
N GLU A 55 1.32 7.26 13.15
CA GLU A 55 0.79 7.28 14.52
C GLU A 55 0.60 5.87 15.09
N TYR A 56 0.31 4.89 14.24
CA TYR A 56 0.17 3.49 14.66
C TYR A 56 1.48 2.90 15.15
N LEU A 57 2.61 3.30 14.58
CA LEU A 57 3.92 2.85 15.05
C LEU A 57 4.17 3.27 16.49
N ALA A 58 3.82 4.49 16.87
CA ALA A 58 3.97 4.97 18.25
C ALA A 58 3.15 4.11 19.22
N ILE A 59 1.89 3.83 18.87
CA ILE A 59 0.99 2.97 19.65
C ILE A 59 1.55 1.54 19.74
N GLU A 60 1.98 0.96 18.63
CA GLU A 60 2.56 -0.39 18.58
C GLU A 60 3.82 -0.51 19.45
N LEU A 61 4.69 0.50 19.46
CA LEU A 61 5.90 0.55 20.29
C LEU A 61 5.56 0.63 21.78
N GLU A 62 4.56 1.44 22.14
CA GLU A 62 4.09 1.56 23.52
C GLU A 62 3.47 0.23 24.01
N LEU A 63 2.65 -0.42 23.18
CA LEU A 63 2.06 -1.71 23.49
C LEU A 63 3.13 -2.79 23.65
N ALA A 64 4.20 -2.74 22.88
CA ALA A 64 5.32 -3.68 23.02
C ALA A 64 5.99 -3.55 24.40
N ASP A 65 6.21 -2.33 24.87
CA ASP A 65 6.78 -2.09 26.22
C ASP A 65 5.82 -2.52 27.33
N LYS A 66 4.52 -2.38 27.11
CA LYS A 66 3.50 -2.69 28.13
C LYS A 66 3.27 -4.20 28.32
N TYR A 67 3.28 -4.97 27.23
CA TYR A 67 2.81 -6.36 27.24
C TYR A 67 3.93 -7.40 27.14
N PHE A 68 5.16 -7.00 26.87
CA PHE A 68 6.28 -7.95 26.73
C PHE A 68 7.38 -7.69 27.74
N SER A 69 8.15 -8.73 28.07
CA SER A 69 9.35 -8.56 28.90
C SER A 69 10.36 -7.65 28.18
N PRO A 70 11.26 -6.94 28.90
CA PRO A 70 12.17 -5.97 28.29
C PRO A 70 13.00 -6.52 27.12
N LEU A 71 13.42 -7.80 27.22
CA LEU A 71 14.18 -8.45 26.16
C LEU A 71 13.33 -8.70 24.90
N HIS A 72 12.11 -9.20 25.08
CA HIS A 72 11.18 -9.44 23.99
C HIS A 72 10.66 -8.13 23.39
N ALA A 73 10.36 -7.13 24.22
CA ALA A 73 9.95 -5.80 23.76
C ALA A 73 10.99 -5.17 22.83
N LYS A 74 12.28 -5.29 23.16
CA LYS A 74 13.36 -4.79 22.29
C LYS A 74 13.36 -5.45 20.92
N ALA A 75 13.20 -6.77 20.84
CA ALA A 75 13.17 -7.51 19.59
C ALA A 75 11.91 -7.16 18.76
N ILE A 76 10.76 -7.08 19.42
CA ILE A 76 9.49 -6.72 18.78
C ILE A 76 9.55 -5.29 18.24
N LYS A 77 10.04 -4.31 19.01
CA LYS A 77 10.20 -2.92 18.56
C LYS A 77 11.12 -2.82 17.34
N ALA A 78 12.20 -3.57 17.29
CA ALA A 78 13.07 -3.60 16.11
C ALA A 78 12.35 -4.11 14.86
N LEU A 79 11.48 -5.11 14.99
CA LEU A 79 10.65 -5.62 13.90
C LEU A 79 9.59 -4.60 13.47
N LEU A 80 8.92 -3.93 14.42
CA LEU A 80 7.91 -2.90 14.14
C LEU A 80 8.52 -1.71 13.39
N LEU A 81 9.68 -1.22 13.84
CA LEU A 81 10.42 -0.16 13.15
C LEU A 81 10.79 -0.56 11.71
N LYS A 82 11.28 -1.78 11.52
CA LYS A 82 11.59 -2.30 10.18
C LYS A 82 10.35 -2.38 9.28
N ARG A 83 9.20 -2.78 9.83
CA ARG A 83 7.92 -2.83 9.10
C ARG A 83 7.43 -1.43 8.73
N ALA A 84 7.51 -0.47 9.65
CA ALA A 84 7.10 0.91 9.42
C ALA A 84 7.91 1.60 8.31
N GLN A 85 9.20 1.29 8.19
CA GLN A 85 10.03 1.77 7.08
C GLN A 85 9.54 1.30 5.70
N ARG A 86 8.84 0.16 5.64
CA ARG A 86 8.35 -0.44 4.39
C ARG A 86 6.88 -0.15 4.12
N GLY A 87 6.09 0.12 5.16
CA GLY A 87 4.64 0.28 5.02
C GLY A 87 4.05 1.31 5.98
N ASN A 88 3.58 2.43 5.43
CA ASN A 88 2.86 3.46 6.16
C ASN A 88 1.34 3.25 6.03
N VAL A 89 0.67 3.03 7.17
CA VAL A 89 -0.76 2.68 7.22
C VAL A 89 -1.64 3.83 6.75
N ARG A 90 -1.35 5.08 7.16
CA ARG A 90 -2.14 6.25 6.76
C ARG A 90 -2.04 6.49 5.25
N ARG A 91 -0.84 6.40 4.69
CA ARG A 91 -0.62 6.47 3.25
C ARG A 91 -1.40 5.37 2.51
N ALA A 92 -1.37 4.14 3.02
CA ALA A 92 -2.10 3.01 2.43
C ALA A 92 -3.62 3.23 2.48
N ALA A 93 -4.15 3.68 3.62
CA ALA A 93 -5.57 3.97 3.78
C ALA A 93 -6.03 5.12 2.86
N ASN A 94 -5.24 6.18 2.77
CA ASN A 94 -5.54 7.31 1.90
C ASN A 94 -5.52 6.90 0.42
N TYR A 95 -4.53 6.11 0.00
CA TYR A 95 -4.47 5.60 -1.37
C TYR A 95 -5.66 4.68 -1.68
N TYR A 96 -6.02 3.78 -0.78
CA TYR A 96 -7.19 2.92 -0.92
C TYR A 96 -8.49 3.73 -1.04
N LYS A 97 -8.69 4.73 -0.16
CA LYS A 97 -9.82 5.66 -0.24
C LYS A 97 -9.84 6.39 -1.59
N LEU A 98 -8.70 6.93 -2.02
CA LEU A 98 -8.59 7.64 -3.30
C LEU A 98 -9.07 6.78 -4.48
N ILE A 99 -8.58 5.54 -4.59
CA ILE A 99 -8.99 4.62 -5.67
C ILE A 99 -10.48 4.30 -5.58
N ARG A 100 -11.00 3.99 -4.39
CA ARG A 100 -12.40 3.55 -4.21
C ARG A 100 -13.41 4.66 -4.46
N TYR A 101 -13.07 5.90 -4.20
CA TYR A 101 -13.93 7.07 -4.41
C TYR A 101 -13.67 7.80 -5.72
N SER A 102 -12.66 7.41 -6.47
CA SER A 102 -12.38 8.00 -7.77
C SER A 102 -13.30 7.49 -8.87
N PHE A 103 -13.46 8.32 -9.91
CA PHE A 103 -14.12 7.90 -11.13
C PHE A 103 -13.32 6.77 -11.79
N SER A 104 -13.99 5.69 -12.16
CA SER A 104 -13.40 4.45 -12.74
C SER A 104 -12.20 3.84 -11.99
N GLY A 105 -11.97 4.19 -10.73
CA GLY A 105 -10.84 3.67 -9.96
C GLY A 105 -9.48 4.25 -10.32
N ALA A 106 -9.43 5.30 -11.15
CA ALA A 106 -8.18 5.85 -11.67
C ALA A 106 -7.41 6.74 -10.67
N GLY A 107 -8.00 7.08 -9.52
CA GLY A 107 -7.35 7.93 -8.52
C GLY A 107 -7.22 9.41 -8.89
N LYS A 108 -7.71 9.84 -10.05
CA LYS A 108 -7.49 11.19 -10.60
C LYS A 108 -8.61 12.20 -10.31
N SER A 109 -9.84 11.74 -10.22
CA SER A 109 -11.01 12.59 -10.03
C SER A 109 -12.07 11.92 -9.15
N PHE A 110 -12.79 12.71 -8.36
CA PHE A 110 -13.85 12.21 -7.48
C PHE A 110 -15.03 11.67 -8.28
N GLY A 111 -15.42 10.42 -7.99
CA GLY A 111 -16.46 9.70 -8.73
C GLY A 111 -17.89 10.04 -8.31
N GLY A 112 -18.08 10.71 -7.16
CA GLY A 112 -19.40 11.11 -6.66
C GLY A 112 -20.35 9.97 -6.28
N LYS A 113 -19.90 8.71 -6.30
CA LYS A 113 -20.73 7.55 -5.93
C LYS A 113 -20.58 7.22 -4.44
N PRO A 114 -21.70 6.98 -3.73
CA PRO A 114 -21.63 6.50 -2.35
C PRO A 114 -20.86 5.18 -2.28
N CYS A 115 -19.88 5.12 -1.40
CA CYS A 115 -19.11 3.92 -1.16
C CYS A 115 -18.94 3.73 0.36
N ASN A 116 -19.46 2.64 0.90
CA ASN A 116 -19.20 2.29 2.30
C ASN A 116 -17.92 1.45 2.36
N ILE A 117 -16.82 2.10 2.74
CA ILE A 117 -15.50 1.47 2.80
C ILE A 117 -15.47 0.25 3.76
N ARG A 118 -16.34 0.23 4.77
CA ARG A 118 -16.44 -0.88 5.74
C ARG A 118 -16.88 -2.19 5.10
N ASN A 119 -17.59 -2.15 3.97
CA ASN A 119 -17.98 -3.35 3.24
C ASN A 119 -16.79 -4.14 2.68
N PHE A 120 -15.59 -3.52 2.61
CA PHE A 120 -14.37 -4.14 2.08
C PHE A 120 -13.42 -4.68 3.15
N PHE A 121 -13.75 -4.56 4.44
CA PHE A 121 -12.87 -5.05 5.52
C PHE A 121 -12.62 -6.56 5.42
N ALA A 122 -13.65 -7.34 5.09
CA ALA A 122 -13.52 -8.77 4.88
C ALA A 122 -12.63 -9.11 3.66
N ASP A 123 -12.67 -8.27 2.61
CA ASP A 123 -11.84 -8.43 1.43
C ASP A 123 -10.37 -8.14 1.74
N ILE A 124 -10.09 -7.08 2.50
CA ILE A 124 -8.74 -6.77 2.97
C ILE A 124 -8.17 -7.94 3.76
N TRP A 125 -8.97 -8.54 4.64
CA TRP A 125 -8.55 -9.70 5.43
C TRP A 125 -8.29 -10.93 4.56
N ARG A 126 -9.14 -11.20 3.56
CA ARG A 126 -8.92 -12.28 2.59
C ARG A 126 -7.66 -12.05 1.76
N CYS A 127 -7.43 -10.81 1.29
CA CYS A 127 -6.22 -10.44 0.58
C CYS A 127 -4.96 -10.60 1.45
N SER A 128 -5.01 -10.20 2.73
CA SER A 128 -3.89 -10.40 3.67
C SER A 128 -3.45 -11.87 3.71
N ARG A 129 -4.40 -12.79 3.85
CA ARG A 129 -4.13 -14.23 3.84
C ARG A 129 -3.55 -14.72 2.50
N ARG A 130 -4.09 -14.20 1.38
CA ARG A 130 -3.59 -14.55 0.03
C ARG A 130 -2.14 -14.08 -0.17
N LEU A 131 -1.77 -12.94 0.39
CA LEU A 131 -0.45 -12.34 0.25
C LEU A 131 0.59 -12.90 1.23
N GLU A 132 0.23 -13.76 2.16
CA GLU A 132 1.10 -14.23 3.25
C GLU A 132 2.46 -14.75 2.75
N ASN A 133 2.45 -15.49 1.65
CA ASN A 133 3.66 -16.08 1.05
C ASN A 133 4.16 -15.33 -0.20
N VAL A 134 3.63 -14.15 -0.51
CA VAL A 134 4.02 -13.32 -1.66
C VAL A 134 5.08 -12.31 -1.23
N VAL A 135 6.18 -12.25 -1.95
CA VAL A 135 7.17 -11.16 -1.79
C VAL A 135 6.64 -9.92 -2.50
N ILE A 136 6.61 -8.78 -1.81
CA ILE A 136 6.19 -7.50 -2.38
C ILE A 136 7.43 -6.66 -2.64
N GLU A 137 7.64 -6.28 -3.89
CA GLU A 137 8.74 -5.45 -4.36
C GLU A 137 8.20 -4.13 -4.94
N ASN A 138 9.04 -3.10 -4.89
CA ASN A 138 8.79 -1.82 -5.55
C ASN A 138 10.06 -1.43 -6.30
N LYS A 139 10.22 -2.05 -7.45
CA LYS A 139 11.44 -1.93 -8.26
C LYS A 139 11.08 -1.64 -9.71
N ASP A 140 12.03 -1.03 -10.40
CA ASP A 140 12.05 -1.04 -11.84
C ASP A 140 12.08 -2.48 -12.38
N PHE A 141 11.41 -2.71 -13.51
CA PHE A 141 11.21 -4.06 -14.06
C PHE A 141 12.54 -4.72 -14.48
N GLU A 142 13.53 -3.95 -14.98
CA GLU A 142 14.82 -4.50 -15.36
C GLU A 142 15.57 -5.05 -14.15
N SER A 143 15.57 -4.29 -13.06
CA SER A 143 16.17 -4.72 -11.78
C SER A 143 15.46 -5.93 -11.19
N LEU A 144 14.13 -6.00 -11.35
CA LEU A 144 13.34 -7.15 -10.91
C LEU A 144 13.68 -8.40 -11.71
N LEU A 145 13.68 -8.30 -13.04
CA LEU A 145 14.02 -9.40 -13.93
C LEU A 145 15.42 -9.93 -13.61
N ALA A 146 16.42 -9.05 -13.52
CA ALA A 146 17.79 -9.44 -13.18
C ALA A 146 17.91 -10.19 -11.85
N GLN A 147 17.05 -9.85 -10.87
CA GLN A 147 17.07 -10.49 -9.56
C GLN A 147 16.40 -11.87 -9.53
N TYR A 148 15.34 -12.05 -10.31
CA TYR A 148 14.47 -13.23 -10.24
C TYR A 148 14.54 -14.13 -11.47
N ASP A 149 15.33 -13.78 -12.50
CA ASP A 149 15.53 -14.61 -13.69
C ASP A 149 16.25 -15.92 -13.33
N ARG A 150 15.55 -17.02 -13.59
CA ARG A 150 16.00 -18.40 -13.34
C ARG A 150 15.40 -19.31 -14.42
N PRO A 151 15.98 -20.51 -14.67
CA PRO A 151 15.50 -21.41 -15.74
C PRO A 151 14.02 -21.78 -15.67
N ASP A 152 13.42 -21.76 -14.48
CA ASP A 152 12.03 -22.11 -14.20
C ASP A 152 11.19 -20.90 -13.74
N ALA A 153 11.68 -19.67 -13.95
CA ALA A 153 10.92 -18.47 -13.67
C ALA A 153 9.87 -18.20 -14.75
N PHE A 154 8.68 -17.80 -14.31
CA PHE A 154 7.62 -17.29 -15.18
C PHE A 154 7.34 -15.82 -14.81
N PHE A 155 7.40 -14.94 -15.81
CA PHE A 155 7.10 -13.52 -15.64
C PHE A 155 5.80 -13.17 -16.35
N TYR A 156 4.83 -12.64 -15.61
CA TYR A 156 3.67 -11.99 -16.15
C TYR A 156 3.91 -10.47 -16.19
N CYS A 157 4.09 -9.92 -17.38
CA CYS A 157 4.37 -8.51 -17.57
C CYS A 157 3.11 -7.78 -18.03
N ASP A 158 2.71 -6.75 -17.27
CA ASP A 158 1.57 -5.87 -17.57
C ASP A 158 2.05 -4.39 -17.58
N PRO A 159 2.84 -4.00 -18.60
CA PRO A 159 3.37 -2.65 -18.69
C PRO A 159 2.29 -1.65 -19.07
N PRO A 160 2.46 -0.36 -18.73
CA PRO A 160 1.63 0.71 -19.26
C PRO A 160 1.60 0.68 -20.79
N TYR A 161 0.46 0.95 -21.38
CA TYR A 161 0.36 1.08 -22.84
C TYR A 161 1.21 2.26 -23.33
N TYR A 162 1.91 2.06 -24.41
CA TYR A 162 2.72 3.10 -25.04
C TYR A 162 1.85 4.32 -25.39
N ASN A 163 2.29 5.53 -25.01
CA ASN A 163 1.55 6.80 -25.19
C ASN A 163 0.18 6.86 -24.48
N ALA A 164 -0.08 6.08 -23.45
CA ALA A 164 -1.32 6.20 -22.70
C ALA A 164 -1.16 7.21 -21.54
N GLU A 165 -1.82 8.36 -21.67
CA GLU A 165 -1.83 9.45 -20.65
C GLU A 165 -2.47 9.07 -19.31
N CYS A 166 -2.98 7.85 -19.17
CA CYS A 166 -3.68 7.42 -17.98
C CYS A 166 -2.77 6.90 -16.86
N TYR A 167 -1.49 6.68 -17.13
CA TYR A 167 -0.53 6.18 -16.14
C TYR A 167 0.29 7.33 -15.53
N GLU A 168 0.69 7.17 -14.26
CA GLU A 168 1.55 8.14 -13.56
C GLU A 168 3.01 8.05 -14.01
N VAL A 169 3.38 6.97 -14.67
CA VAL A 169 4.73 6.71 -15.19
C VAL A 169 4.64 6.51 -16.69
N GLU A 170 5.33 7.34 -17.45
CA GLU A 170 5.44 7.21 -18.90
C GLU A 170 6.44 6.08 -19.25
N PHE A 171 6.00 5.15 -20.08
CA PHE A 171 6.88 4.17 -20.70
C PHE A 171 7.52 4.82 -21.92
N THR A 172 8.73 5.37 -21.77
CA THR A 172 9.50 5.92 -22.89
C THR A 172 10.36 4.81 -23.47
N ALA A 173 10.28 4.62 -24.81
CA ALA A 173 11.23 3.79 -25.51
C ALA A 173 12.62 4.42 -25.36
N ARG A 174 13.51 3.78 -24.64
CA ARG A 174 14.94 4.09 -24.74
C ARG A 174 15.40 3.54 -26.08
N SER A 175 15.77 4.47 -26.95
CA SER A 175 16.48 4.19 -28.21
C SER A 175 17.85 3.57 -27.94
#